data_ce55bc4dbe33e2c0815c27dd78b689de
#
_entry.id   ce55bc4dbe33e2c0815c27dd78b689de
#
_cell.length_a   1.000
_cell.length_b   1.000
_cell.length_c   1.000
_cell.angle_alpha   90.00
_cell.angle_beta   90.00
_cell.angle_gamma   90.00
#
_symmetry.space_group_name_H-M   'P 1'
#
loop_
_entity.id
_entity.type
_entity.pdbx_description
1 polymer ?
#
loop_
_entity_poly.entity_id
_entity_poly.type
_entity_poly.pdbx_seq_one_letter_code
_entity_poly.pdbx_strand_id
1 'polypeptide(L)'
;MLRLERSSERWWQKPLAVVNGKAIPAELAVLQVHVTQNEEGAWLNSRGSTSATVGFSRDPSGKFKTVRAPLPSFVALELRTLYSESGLSKGAPDLVLWQSVARRFRFIEVKNPHWDRPSREQVQFLSAAKARGISTAIVEWEFRP
;
A
#
# COMPACT_ATOMS: atom_id res chain seq x y z
N MET A 1 -3.16 -15.45 -7.55
CA MET A 1 -1.93 -14.64 -7.58
C MET A 1 -2.02 -13.61 -8.71
N LEU A 2 -1.74 -12.36 -8.39
CA LEU A 2 -1.72 -11.28 -9.38
C LEU A 2 -0.41 -11.34 -10.19
N ARG A 3 -0.51 -11.27 -11.51
CA ARG A 3 0.67 -11.26 -12.38
C ARG A 3 0.84 -9.91 -13.04
N LEU A 4 2.02 -9.33 -12.86
CA LEU A 4 2.35 -8.00 -13.35
C LEU A 4 3.40 -8.09 -14.46
N GLU A 5 3.29 -7.18 -15.43
CA GLU A 5 4.32 -7.03 -16.45
C GLU A 5 5.54 -6.34 -15.83
N ARG A 6 6.73 -6.85 -16.14
CA ARG A 6 7.98 -6.28 -15.64
C ARG A 6 8.43 -5.14 -16.52
N SER A 7 8.74 -4.00 -15.91
CA SER A 7 9.42 -2.90 -16.61
C SER A 7 10.91 -3.18 -16.76
N SER A 8 11.52 -2.65 -17.82
CA SER A 8 12.98 -2.60 -17.93
C SER A 8 13.60 -1.57 -16.98
N GLU A 9 12.79 -0.69 -16.42
CA GLU A 9 13.22 0.38 -15.53
C GLU A 9 13.17 -0.06 -14.07
N ARG A 10 14.01 0.56 -13.26
CA ARG A 10 14.08 0.34 -11.80
C ARG A 10 14.05 1.67 -11.08
N TRP A 11 13.48 1.64 -9.89
CA TRP A 11 13.58 2.74 -8.94
C TRP A 11 14.51 2.30 -7.81
N TRP A 12 15.70 2.86 -7.79
CA TRP A 12 16.82 2.34 -6.99
C TRP A 12 17.09 0.88 -7.40
N GLN A 13 17.07 -0.05 -6.46
CA GLN A 13 17.22 -1.48 -6.74
C GLN A 13 15.88 -2.20 -6.88
N LYS A 14 14.77 -1.47 -6.81
CA LYS A 14 13.43 -2.03 -6.86
C LYS A 14 12.97 -2.17 -8.32
N PRO A 15 12.66 -3.38 -8.78
CA PRO A 15 12.10 -3.56 -10.10
C PRO A 15 10.68 -2.99 -10.13
N LEU A 16 10.33 -2.34 -11.24
CA LEU A 16 9.03 -1.72 -11.42
C LEU A 16 8.13 -2.60 -12.29
N ALA A 17 6.82 -2.44 -12.09
CA ALA A 17 5.79 -3.03 -12.93
C ALA A 17 5.31 -2.03 -13.97
N VAL A 18 4.80 -2.53 -15.09
CA VAL A 18 4.18 -1.70 -16.13
C VAL A 18 2.66 -1.76 -15.96
N VAL A 19 2.04 -0.61 -15.78
CA VAL A 19 0.58 -0.47 -15.74
C VAL A 19 0.19 0.73 -16.60
N ASN A 20 -0.68 0.48 -17.57
CA ASN A 20 -1.13 1.52 -18.54
C ASN A 20 0.05 2.24 -19.20
N GLY A 21 1.09 1.49 -19.56
CA GLY A 21 2.28 2.02 -20.24
C GLY A 21 3.25 2.77 -19.33
N LYS A 22 3.03 2.79 -18.02
CA LYS A 22 3.88 3.48 -17.06
C LYS A 22 4.56 2.49 -16.11
N ALA A 23 5.84 2.74 -15.81
CA ALA A 23 6.59 1.98 -14.81
C ALA A 23 6.25 2.51 -13.42
N ILE A 24 5.76 1.66 -12.54
CA ILE A 24 5.38 2.00 -11.16
C ILE A 24 5.79 0.90 -10.18
N PRO A 25 5.95 1.22 -8.89
CA PRO A 25 6.15 0.20 -7.86
C PRO A 25 5.00 -0.81 -7.83
N ALA A 26 5.32 -2.07 -7.51
CA ALA A 26 4.34 -3.14 -7.46
C ALA A 26 3.18 -2.83 -6.49
N GLU A 27 3.46 -2.19 -5.36
CA GLU A 27 2.44 -1.79 -4.39
C GLU A 27 1.39 -0.88 -5.02
N LEU A 28 1.82 0.10 -5.83
CA LEU A 28 0.89 0.99 -6.54
C LEU A 28 0.16 0.27 -7.68
N ALA A 29 0.80 -0.70 -8.33
CA ALA A 29 0.15 -1.55 -9.32
C ALA A 29 -0.98 -2.36 -8.68
N VAL A 30 -0.74 -2.97 -7.54
CA VAL A 30 -1.74 -3.71 -6.78
C VAL A 30 -2.88 -2.79 -6.36
N LEU A 31 -2.57 -1.58 -5.89
CA LEU A 31 -3.57 -0.59 -5.53
C LEU A 31 -4.51 -0.27 -6.71
N GLN A 32 -3.93 -0.01 -7.88
CA GLN A 32 -4.73 0.31 -9.08
C GLN A 32 -5.66 -0.83 -9.50
N VAL A 33 -5.23 -2.08 -9.32
CA VAL A 33 -6.04 -3.26 -9.64
C VAL A 33 -7.19 -3.44 -8.65
N HIS A 34 -6.98 -3.13 -7.38
CA HIS A 34 -7.93 -3.45 -6.32
C HIS A 34 -8.85 -2.30 -5.93
N VAL A 35 -8.47 -1.05 -6.20
CA VAL A 35 -9.33 0.10 -5.89
C VAL A 35 -10.61 0.02 -6.70
N THR A 36 -11.75 0.13 -6.01
CA THR A 36 -13.06 0.14 -6.67
C THR A 36 -13.48 1.56 -7.04
N GLN A 37 -14.57 1.68 -7.81
CA GLN A 37 -15.06 2.97 -8.29
C GLN A 37 -15.37 3.96 -7.16
N ASN A 38 -15.78 3.47 -5.99
CA ASN A 38 -16.16 4.29 -4.85
C ASN A 38 -15.04 4.45 -3.82
N GLU A 39 -13.86 3.93 -4.12
CA GLU A 39 -12.72 3.96 -3.21
C GLU A 39 -11.63 4.89 -3.70
N GLU A 40 -10.95 5.48 -2.76
CA GLU A 40 -9.62 6.05 -2.93
C GLU A 40 -8.63 5.17 -2.18
N GLY A 41 -7.35 5.30 -2.48
CA GLY A 41 -6.36 4.50 -1.81
C GLY A 41 -4.98 5.14 -1.80
N ALA A 42 -4.10 4.59 -0.96
CA ALA A 42 -2.74 5.07 -0.82
C ALA A 42 -1.80 3.96 -0.37
N TRP A 43 -0.54 4.12 -0.70
CA TRP A 43 0.55 3.27 -0.25
C TRP A 43 1.18 3.88 1.00
N LEU A 44 1.13 3.13 2.11
CA LEU A 44 1.66 3.54 3.41
C LEU A 44 3.16 3.23 3.49
N ASN A 45 3.96 3.87 2.66
CA ASN A 45 5.39 3.57 2.53
C ASN A 45 6.29 4.46 3.37
N SER A 46 5.72 5.18 4.33
CA SER A 46 6.49 6.01 5.24
C SER A 46 6.04 5.80 6.67
N ARG A 47 6.89 6.18 7.60
CA ARG A 47 6.53 6.19 9.02
C ARG A 47 5.55 7.32 9.30
N GLY A 48 4.60 7.06 10.14
CA GLY A 48 3.58 8.02 10.53
C GLY A 48 2.23 7.69 9.88
N SER A 49 1.20 8.40 10.36
CA SER A 49 -0.19 8.11 10.01
C SER A 49 -0.90 9.27 9.33
N THR A 50 -0.16 10.30 8.90
CA THR A 50 -0.77 11.54 8.40
C THR A 50 -0.68 11.71 6.89
N SER A 51 0.29 11.09 6.24
CA SER A 51 0.44 11.19 4.79
C SER A 51 0.87 9.85 4.19
N ALA A 52 0.63 9.69 2.90
CA ALA A 52 0.95 8.46 2.17
C ALA A 52 1.22 8.76 0.69
N THR A 53 1.72 7.76 -0.01
CA THR A 53 1.97 7.86 -1.44
C THR A 53 0.71 7.54 -2.22
N VAL A 54 0.28 8.48 -3.06
CA VAL A 54 -0.91 8.34 -3.89
C VAL A 54 -0.58 8.22 -5.38
N GLY A 55 0.67 8.38 -5.76
CA GLY A 55 1.08 8.29 -7.14
C GLY A 55 2.59 8.21 -7.32
N PHE A 56 3.00 8.08 -8.57
CA PHE A 56 4.39 7.92 -8.96
C PHE A 56 4.62 8.63 -10.28
N SER A 57 5.68 9.43 -10.36
CA SER A 57 5.94 10.24 -11.55
C SER A 57 7.44 10.46 -11.75
N ARG A 58 7.79 11.10 -12.86
CA ARG A 58 9.15 11.58 -13.11
C ARG A 58 9.22 13.07 -12.88
N ASP A 59 10.32 13.55 -12.32
CA ASP A 59 10.61 14.98 -12.27
C ASP A 59 11.12 15.47 -13.64
N PRO A 60 11.32 16.79 -13.84
CA PRO A 60 11.84 17.30 -15.12
C PRO A 60 13.20 16.74 -15.54
N SER A 61 14.00 16.23 -14.60
CA SER A 61 15.28 15.57 -14.91
C SER A 61 15.13 14.10 -15.30
N GLY A 62 13.92 13.56 -15.29
CA GLY A 62 13.63 12.16 -15.58
C GLY A 62 13.75 11.21 -14.38
N LYS A 63 14.00 11.75 -13.19
CA LYS A 63 14.13 10.96 -11.96
C LYS A 63 12.77 10.57 -11.41
N PHE A 64 12.62 9.31 -11.00
CA PHE A 64 11.39 8.85 -10.37
C PHE A 64 11.19 9.47 -8.99
N LYS A 65 9.95 9.78 -8.68
CA LYS A 65 9.55 10.29 -7.36
C LYS A 65 8.13 9.82 -7.01
N THR A 66 7.89 9.71 -5.70
CA THR A 66 6.54 9.46 -5.17
C THR A 66 5.75 10.77 -5.08
N VAL A 67 4.45 10.68 -5.32
CA VAL A 67 3.51 11.77 -5.09
C VAL A 67 2.80 11.49 -3.78
N ARG A 68 2.90 12.39 -2.82
CA ARG A 68 2.35 12.22 -1.48
C ARG A 68 1.16 13.12 -1.24
N ALA A 69 0.23 12.63 -0.42
CA ALA A 69 -0.94 13.40 0.01
C ALA A 69 -1.28 13.06 1.46
N PRO A 70 -1.95 13.99 2.19
CA PRO A 70 -2.45 13.68 3.51
C PRO A 70 -3.54 12.61 3.46
N LEU A 71 -3.56 11.74 4.47
CA LEU A 71 -4.65 10.79 4.65
C LEU A 71 -5.88 11.48 5.21
N PRO A 72 -7.10 11.00 4.88
CA PRO A 72 -8.31 11.48 5.55
C PRO A 72 -8.18 11.33 7.07
N SER A 73 -8.77 12.25 7.81
CA SER A 73 -8.68 12.29 9.28
C SER A 73 -9.15 10.99 9.93
N PHE A 74 -10.24 10.41 9.43
CA PHE A 74 -10.75 9.16 10.01
C PHE A 74 -9.82 7.97 9.78
N VAL A 75 -9.08 7.93 8.66
CA VAL A 75 -8.07 6.91 8.38
C VAL A 75 -6.84 7.13 9.27
N ALA A 76 -6.35 8.36 9.34
CA ALA A 76 -5.18 8.71 10.15
C ALA A 76 -5.42 8.42 11.65
N LEU A 77 -6.61 8.74 12.15
CA LEU A 77 -6.98 8.47 13.53
C LEU A 77 -6.99 6.96 13.83
N GLU A 78 -7.57 6.17 12.94
CA GLU A 78 -7.63 4.72 13.12
C GLU A 78 -6.24 4.08 13.06
N LEU A 79 -5.36 4.55 12.19
CA LEU A 79 -3.97 4.09 12.17
C LEU A 79 -3.26 4.36 13.50
N ARG A 80 -3.43 5.56 14.06
CA ARG A 80 -2.85 5.90 15.37
C ARG A 80 -3.41 5.01 16.48
N THR A 81 -4.72 4.74 16.44
CA THR A 81 -5.38 3.86 17.40
C THR A 81 -4.82 2.45 17.31
N LEU A 82 -4.65 1.92 16.11
CA LEU A 82 -4.09 0.59 15.89
C LEU A 82 -2.64 0.49 16.38
N TYR A 83 -1.82 1.49 16.13
CA TYR A 83 -0.46 1.53 16.66
C TYR A 83 -0.46 1.56 18.20
N SER A 84 -1.33 2.37 18.80
CA SER A 84 -1.44 2.48 20.25
C SER A 84 -1.90 1.15 20.86
N GLU A 85 -2.94 0.53 20.33
CA GLU A 85 -3.49 -0.72 20.85
C GLU A 85 -2.57 -1.92 20.66
N SER A 86 -1.87 -1.98 19.54
CA SER A 86 -0.94 -3.07 19.24
C SER A 86 0.40 -2.92 19.96
N GLY A 87 0.72 -1.73 20.48
CA GLY A 87 2.03 -1.43 21.05
C GLY A 87 3.15 -1.35 20.02
N LEU A 88 2.82 -1.27 18.73
CA LEU A 88 3.79 -1.25 17.64
C LEU A 88 4.09 0.17 17.19
N SER A 89 5.32 0.39 16.70
CA SER A 89 5.73 1.64 16.05
C SER A 89 5.89 1.49 14.53
N LYS A 90 5.73 0.27 14.02
CA LYS A 90 5.82 -0.08 12.60
C LYS A 90 4.96 -1.32 12.34
N GLY A 91 4.79 -1.69 11.09
CA GLY A 91 4.07 -2.90 10.71
C GLY A 91 2.70 -2.64 10.09
N ALA A 92 2.36 -1.38 9.83
CA ALA A 92 1.16 -1.08 9.07
C ALA A 92 1.21 -1.79 7.70
N PRO A 93 0.06 -2.25 7.20
CA PRO A 93 -0.02 -2.82 5.86
C PRO A 93 0.44 -1.85 4.78
N ASP A 94 0.80 -2.40 3.61
CA ASP A 94 1.28 -1.56 2.50
C ASP A 94 0.23 -0.59 2.00
N LEU A 95 -1.02 -1.04 1.88
CA LEU A 95 -2.08 -0.25 1.26
C LEU A 95 -3.24 -0.03 2.22
N VAL A 96 -3.83 1.15 2.15
CA VAL A 96 -5.13 1.48 2.72
C VAL A 96 -6.05 1.98 1.62
N LEU A 97 -7.29 1.47 1.58
CA LEU A 97 -8.33 1.89 0.65
C LEU A 97 -9.54 2.34 1.46
N TRP A 98 -10.15 3.46 1.10
CA TRP A 98 -11.24 4.02 1.88
C TRP A 98 -12.36 4.56 1.01
N GLN A 99 -13.55 4.63 1.62
CA GLN A 99 -14.73 5.26 1.07
C GLN A 99 -15.07 6.46 1.95
N SER A 100 -14.91 7.67 1.43
CA SER A 100 -15.06 8.90 2.21
C SER A 100 -16.48 9.09 2.75
N VAL A 101 -17.49 8.80 1.95
CA VAL A 101 -18.91 8.99 2.34
C VAL A 101 -19.29 7.99 3.43
N ALA A 102 -18.98 6.72 3.26
CA ALA A 102 -19.31 5.67 4.22
C ALA A 102 -18.36 5.64 5.42
N ARG A 103 -17.25 6.36 5.36
CA ARG A 103 -16.17 6.33 6.36
C ARG A 103 -15.70 4.93 6.68
N ARG A 104 -15.57 4.09 5.64
CA ARG A 104 -15.06 2.74 5.72
C ARG A 104 -13.71 2.66 5.07
N PHE A 105 -12.88 1.77 5.57
CA PHE A 105 -11.60 1.49 4.95
C PHE A 105 -11.21 0.04 5.16
N ARG A 106 -10.24 -0.40 4.38
CA ARG A 106 -9.65 -1.73 4.43
C ARG A 106 -8.17 -1.67 4.17
N PHE A 107 -7.47 -2.70 4.61
CA PHE A 107 -6.03 -2.82 4.40
C PHE A 107 -5.70 -3.95 3.44
N ILE A 108 -4.65 -3.76 2.67
CA ILE A 108 -4.04 -4.80 1.85
C ILE A 108 -2.55 -4.84 2.14
N GLU A 109 -2.04 -6.02 2.49
CA GLU A 109 -0.63 -6.32 2.56
C GLU A 109 -0.19 -6.92 1.22
N VAL A 110 0.85 -6.36 0.61
CA VAL A 110 1.33 -6.74 -0.71
C VAL A 110 2.58 -7.60 -0.56
N LYS A 111 2.58 -8.82 -1.07
CA LYS A 111 3.68 -9.76 -0.92
C LYS A 111 4.07 -10.41 -2.24
N ASN A 112 5.37 -10.48 -2.49
CA ASN A 112 5.90 -11.36 -3.51
C ASN A 112 6.43 -12.61 -2.83
N PRO A 113 5.84 -13.81 -3.07
CA PRO A 113 6.21 -15.02 -2.34
C PRO A 113 7.63 -15.50 -2.61
N HIS A 114 8.30 -15.00 -3.66
CA HIS A 114 9.65 -15.39 -4.00
C HIS A 114 10.72 -14.71 -3.15
N TRP A 115 10.43 -13.52 -2.59
CA TRP A 115 11.43 -12.77 -1.82
C TRP A 115 10.87 -11.99 -0.63
N ASP A 116 9.60 -12.17 -0.30
CA ASP A 116 8.97 -11.36 0.73
C ASP A 116 7.99 -12.18 1.57
N ARG A 117 8.00 -11.96 2.87
CA ARG A 117 7.09 -12.61 3.82
C ARG A 117 6.60 -11.59 4.84
N PRO A 118 5.37 -11.74 5.38
CA PRO A 118 4.90 -10.86 6.44
C PRO A 118 5.85 -10.91 7.64
N SER A 119 6.23 -9.74 8.16
CA SER A 119 6.99 -9.65 9.39
C SER A 119 6.10 -9.95 10.60
N ARG A 120 6.72 -10.20 11.75
CA ARG A 120 5.98 -10.39 13.00
C ARG A 120 5.12 -9.17 13.32
N GLU A 121 5.65 -7.97 13.15
CA GLU A 121 4.95 -6.72 13.39
C GLU A 121 3.75 -6.56 12.44
N GLN A 122 3.92 -6.92 11.17
CA GLN A 122 2.81 -6.89 10.20
C GLN A 122 1.68 -7.84 10.58
N VAL A 123 2.01 -9.05 11.01
CA VAL A 123 1.01 -10.02 11.48
C VAL A 123 0.27 -9.50 12.71
N GLN A 124 0.99 -8.92 13.66
CA GLN A 124 0.39 -8.33 14.87
C GLN A 124 -0.52 -7.15 14.53
N PHE A 125 -0.10 -6.29 13.63
CA PHE A 125 -0.91 -5.14 13.20
C PHE A 125 -2.21 -5.61 12.51
N LEU A 126 -2.11 -6.57 11.61
CA LEU A 126 -3.29 -7.14 10.93
C LEU A 126 -4.25 -7.81 11.92
N SER A 127 -3.72 -8.48 12.94
CA SER A 127 -4.55 -9.09 13.99
C SER A 127 -5.31 -8.03 14.79
N ALA A 128 -4.65 -6.92 15.15
CA ALA A 128 -5.29 -5.81 15.83
C ALA A 128 -6.38 -5.16 14.95
N ALA A 129 -6.12 -5.00 13.67
CA ALA A 129 -7.10 -4.47 12.73
C ALA A 129 -8.35 -5.38 12.63
N LYS A 130 -8.15 -6.68 12.51
CA LYS A 130 -9.25 -7.66 12.48
C LYS A 130 -10.08 -7.63 13.75
N ALA A 131 -9.44 -7.52 14.91
CA ALA A 131 -10.13 -7.43 16.19
C ALA A 131 -11.02 -6.20 16.29
N ARG A 132 -10.72 -5.15 15.54
CA ARG A 132 -11.55 -3.93 15.43
C ARG A 132 -12.58 -4.00 14.31
N GLY A 133 -12.72 -5.14 13.65
CA GLY A 133 -13.68 -5.30 12.55
C GLY A 133 -13.23 -4.69 11.22
N ILE A 134 -11.95 -4.36 11.06
CA ILE A 134 -11.41 -3.81 9.83
C ILE A 134 -11.06 -4.94 8.86
N SER A 135 -11.53 -4.84 7.63
CA SER A 135 -11.21 -5.81 6.58
C SER A 135 -9.73 -5.75 6.22
N THR A 136 -9.09 -6.91 6.17
CA THR A 136 -7.69 -7.03 5.79
C THR A 136 -7.52 -8.16 4.78
N ALA A 137 -6.57 -7.99 3.87
CA ALA A 137 -6.22 -9.02 2.89
C ALA A 137 -4.72 -9.03 2.65
N ILE A 138 -4.19 -10.19 2.29
CA ILE A 138 -2.83 -10.31 1.75
C ILE A 138 -3.00 -10.61 0.26
N VAL A 139 -2.40 -9.75 -0.57
CA VAL A 139 -2.38 -9.93 -2.02
C VAL A 139 -0.99 -10.36 -2.44
N GLU A 140 -0.89 -11.55 -2.98
CA GLU A 140 0.35 -12.05 -3.54
C GLU A 140 0.45 -11.70 -5.02
N TRP A 141 1.63 -11.37 -5.46
CA TRP A 141 1.91 -11.03 -6.85
C TRP A 141 3.24 -11.60 -7.32
N GLU A 142 3.40 -11.72 -8.63
CA GLU A 142 4.66 -12.05 -9.27
C GLU A 142 4.75 -11.37 -10.63
N PHE A 143 5.95 -11.25 -11.17
CA PHE A 143 6.10 -10.83 -12.55
C PHE A 143 5.71 -11.96 -13.50
N ARG A 144 5.14 -11.60 -14.64
CA ARG A 144 4.93 -12.55 -15.73
C ARG A 144 6.27 -13.08 -16.23
N PRO A 145 6.33 -14.38 -16.57
CA PRO A 145 7.54 -14.96 -17.14
C PRO A 145 7.91 -14.35 -18.49
#